data_e99bf767aeb9938c15ecdc6cac5419b8
#
_entry.id   e99bf767aeb9938c15ecdc6cac5419b8
#
_cell.length_a   1.000
_cell.length_b   1.000
_cell.length_c   1.000
_cell.angle_alpha   90.00
_cell.angle_beta   90.00
_cell.angle_gamma   90.00
#
_symmetry.space_group_name_H-M   'P 1'
#
loop_
_entity.id
_entity.type
_entity.pdbx_description
1 polymer ?
#
loop_
_entity_poly.entity_id
_entity_poly.type
_entity_poly.pdbx_seq_one_letter_code
_entity_poly.pdbx_strand_id
1 'polypeptide(L)'
;MTRRLFFERIATAVASMAMVPVAKASTHVDEVATFSALQNSVVSDRVPVSADRNIELQRSPIAGFQYHQGASIWADLQVGDRLRLVREPENAYDERAVRVEWQTHKLGYVPRHENAAVCHLLDRGESVTADITTLKLSNDPWDRIQFALYLTV
;
A
#
# COMPACT_ATOMS: atom_id res chain seq x y z
N MET A 1 -46.93 -8.07 18.46
CA MET A 1 -47.71 -8.22 17.25
C MET A 1 -46.99 -7.44 16.15
N THR A 2 -46.41 -7.93 15.11
CA THR A 2 -46.60 -9.11 14.29
C THR A 2 -45.29 -9.37 13.51
N ARG A 3 -44.85 -10.63 13.56
CA ARG A 3 -43.82 -11.22 12.71
C ARG A 3 -44.23 -11.15 11.23
N ARG A 4 -43.28 -10.91 10.33
CA ARG A 4 -43.35 -11.53 8.99
C ARG A 4 -41.94 -11.87 8.51
N LEU A 5 -41.69 -13.17 8.52
CA LEU A 5 -40.74 -13.94 7.76
C LEU A 5 -41.04 -13.83 6.27
N PHE A 6 -40.01 -13.71 5.43
CA PHE A 6 -40.07 -14.11 4.04
C PHE A 6 -38.86 -14.99 3.73
N PHE A 7 -39.19 -16.27 3.57
CA PHE A 7 -38.32 -17.30 3.07
C PHE A 7 -38.39 -17.36 1.53
N GLU A 8 -37.32 -17.94 0.97
CA GLU A 8 -37.21 -18.67 -0.29
C GLU A 8 -37.11 -17.94 -1.62
N ARG A 9 -36.00 -18.17 -2.29
CA ARG A 9 -35.99 -18.99 -3.52
C ARG A 9 -34.58 -19.47 -3.87
N ILE A 10 -34.44 -20.78 -3.71
CA ILE A 10 -33.38 -21.61 -4.30
C ILE A 10 -33.72 -21.79 -5.78
N ALA A 11 -32.76 -21.53 -6.66
CA ALA A 11 -32.81 -21.97 -8.05
C ALA A 11 -31.56 -22.76 -8.38
N THR A 12 -31.72 -24.07 -8.35
CA THR A 12 -30.85 -25.07 -8.95
C THR A 12 -30.86 -24.95 -10.47
N ALA A 13 -29.72 -24.91 -11.11
CA ALA A 13 -29.56 -25.15 -12.54
C ALA A 13 -28.50 -26.22 -12.75
N VAL A 14 -28.98 -27.29 -13.39
CA VAL A 14 -28.39 -28.57 -13.65
C VAL A 14 -27.37 -28.50 -14.79
N ALA A 15 -26.38 -29.37 -14.69
CA ALA A 15 -25.31 -29.72 -15.61
C ALA A 15 -25.73 -29.87 -17.09
N SER A 16 -24.81 -29.45 -17.97
CA SER A 16 -24.72 -30.03 -19.32
C SER A 16 -23.29 -30.38 -19.64
N MET A 17 -23.10 -31.66 -19.72
CA MET A 17 -21.88 -32.38 -20.07
C MET A 17 -21.83 -32.46 -21.60
N ALA A 18 -20.83 -31.87 -22.23
CA ALA A 18 -20.59 -32.06 -23.67
C ALA A 18 -19.25 -32.75 -23.87
N MET A 19 -19.38 -33.85 -24.54
CA MET A 19 -18.50 -34.93 -24.92
C MET A 19 -17.48 -34.48 -25.99
N VAL A 20 -16.19 -34.78 -25.79
CA VAL A 20 -15.08 -34.59 -26.70
C VAL A 20 -14.98 -35.74 -27.69
N PRO A 21 -14.73 -35.51 -28.97
CA PRO A 21 -14.23 -36.59 -29.82
C PRO A 21 -12.71 -36.54 -29.94
N VAL A 22 -12.10 -37.66 -29.66
CA VAL A 22 -10.73 -38.04 -29.96
C VAL A 22 -10.57 -38.18 -31.47
N ALA A 23 -9.61 -37.53 -32.06
CA ALA A 23 -9.11 -37.81 -33.42
C ALA A 23 -7.63 -38.17 -33.36
N LYS A 24 -7.36 -39.30 -34.00
CA LYS A 24 -6.15 -40.10 -34.08
C LYS A 24 -5.06 -39.46 -34.96
N ALA A 25 -3.86 -39.65 -34.49
CA ALA A 25 -2.55 -39.80 -35.16
C ALA A 25 -2.39 -39.55 -36.66
N SER A 26 -1.34 -38.79 -37.01
CA SER A 26 -0.49 -39.18 -38.11
C SER A 26 0.93 -38.65 -37.88
N THR A 27 1.85 -39.57 -37.82
CA THR A 27 3.29 -39.44 -37.82
C THR A 27 3.77 -38.92 -39.16
N HIS A 28 4.54 -37.83 -39.17
CA HIS A 28 5.52 -37.60 -40.21
C HIS A 28 6.78 -37.03 -39.60
N VAL A 29 7.82 -37.82 -39.67
CA VAL A 29 9.20 -37.45 -39.35
C VAL A 29 9.73 -36.60 -40.49
N ASP A 30 10.23 -35.40 -40.19
CA ASP A 30 11.26 -34.75 -40.94
C ASP A 30 12.25 -34.13 -39.95
N GLU A 31 13.29 -34.88 -39.77
CA GLU A 31 14.58 -34.53 -39.23
C GLU A 31 15.26 -33.60 -40.25
N VAL A 32 15.51 -32.36 -39.93
CA VAL A 32 16.61 -31.46 -40.27
C VAL A 32 16.19 -30.01 -39.98
N ALA A 33 16.28 -29.56 -38.73
CA ALA A 33 16.47 -28.12 -38.40
C ALA A 33 16.89 -27.96 -36.93
N THR A 34 17.75 -28.82 -36.47
CA THR A 34 18.49 -28.60 -35.22
C THR A 34 19.82 -27.97 -35.59
N PHE A 35 19.98 -26.68 -35.51
CA PHE A 35 21.27 -26.00 -35.25
C PHE A 35 21.18 -24.47 -35.29
N SER A 36 20.01 -23.83 -35.18
CA SER A 36 19.96 -22.38 -35.22
C SER A 36 19.20 -21.72 -34.10
N ALA A 37 18.92 -22.44 -33.01
CA ALA A 37 18.15 -21.91 -31.85
C ALA A 37 18.96 -21.78 -30.56
N LEU A 38 20.29 -21.82 -30.63
CA LEU A 38 21.17 -21.71 -29.44
C LEU A 38 21.97 -20.39 -29.35
N GLN A 39 21.61 -19.39 -30.14
CA GLN A 39 22.32 -18.11 -30.11
C GLN A 39 21.34 -16.93 -29.98
N ASN A 40 20.45 -16.91 -29.04
CA ASN A 40 19.78 -15.66 -28.59
C ASN A 40 19.12 -15.75 -27.24
N SER A 41 19.64 -16.52 -26.32
CA SER A 41 19.32 -16.35 -24.90
C SER A 41 20.48 -15.64 -24.17
N VAL A 42 20.98 -14.53 -24.72
CA VAL A 42 21.49 -13.48 -23.89
C VAL A 42 20.22 -12.85 -23.27
N VAL A 43 19.75 -13.46 -22.21
CA VAL A 43 18.84 -12.83 -21.27
C VAL A 43 19.55 -11.54 -20.87
N SER A 44 19.13 -10.48 -21.54
CA SER A 44 19.40 -9.13 -21.09
C SER A 44 18.71 -9.04 -19.74
N ASP A 45 19.45 -9.39 -18.70
CA ASP A 45 19.11 -9.10 -17.32
C ASP A 45 19.23 -7.58 -17.15
N ARG A 46 18.41 -6.89 -17.91
CA ARG A 46 18.05 -5.51 -17.65
C ARG A 46 17.12 -5.56 -16.45
N VAL A 47 17.73 -5.66 -15.26
CA VAL A 47 17.10 -5.17 -14.06
C VAL A 47 16.55 -3.79 -14.44
N PRO A 48 15.23 -3.57 -14.37
CA PRO A 48 14.69 -2.24 -14.61
C PRO A 48 15.29 -1.31 -13.57
N VAL A 49 16.22 -0.46 -14.01
CA VAL A 49 16.94 0.52 -13.18
C VAL A 49 16.02 1.72 -12.85
N SER A 50 14.75 1.47 -12.66
CA SER A 50 13.74 2.47 -12.30
C SER A 50 12.73 1.89 -11.32
N ALA A 51 13.17 1.06 -10.40
CA ALA A 51 12.44 0.88 -9.17
C ALA A 51 12.89 2.03 -8.26
N ASP A 52 12.06 3.07 -8.12
CA ASP A 52 12.21 4.04 -7.06
C ASP A 52 12.51 3.28 -5.78
N ARG A 53 13.74 3.40 -5.30
CA ARG A 53 14.17 2.70 -4.10
C ARG A 53 13.65 3.49 -2.93
N ASN A 54 12.68 2.94 -2.23
CA ASN A 54 12.21 3.50 -0.99
C ASN A 54 13.09 3.01 0.16
N ILE A 55 13.83 3.93 0.77
CA ILE A 55 14.64 3.68 1.95
C ILE A 55 13.81 4.01 3.17
N GLU A 56 13.50 3.03 4.01
CA GLU A 56 12.82 3.28 5.29
C GLU A 56 13.73 4.09 6.20
N LEU A 57 13.26 5.26 6.60
CA LEU A 57 13.99 6.19 7.47
C LEU A 57 13.71 5.90 8.95
N GLN A 58 12.43 5.77 9.28
CA GLN A 58 11.98 5.56 10.66
C GLN A 58 10.54 5.08 10.70
N ARG A 59 10.15 4.58 11.88
CA ARG A 59 8.74 4.31 12.23
C ARG A 59 8.37 5.17 13.41
N SER A 60 7.19 5.76 13.37
CA SER A 60 6.73 6.70 14.38
C SER A 60 5.25 6.50 14.67
N PRO A 61 4.77 6.78 15.89
CA PRO A 61 3.37 6.99 16.17
C PRO A 61 2.92 8.35 15.65
N ILE A 62 1.61 8.57 15.52
CA ILE A 62 1.07 9.89 15.22
C ILE A 62 0.86 10.66 16.52
N ALA A 63 1.56 11.79 16.63
CA ALA A 63 1.38 12.70 17.77
C ALA A 63 0.09 13.51 17.62
N GLY A 64 -0.71 13.60 18.71
CA GLY A 64 -1.90 14.43 18.77
C GLY A 64 -3.12 13.91 18.02
N PHE A 65 -3.13 12.62 17.62
CA PHE A 65 -4.23 12.00 16.88
C PHE A 65 -5.62 12.26 17.51
N GLN A 66 -5.73 12.23 18.82
CA GLN A 66 -6.97 12.45 19.57
C GLN A 66 -7.55 13.87 19.43
N TYR A 67 -6.75 14.84 19.02
CA TYR A 67 -7.16 16.26 18.90
C TYR A 67 -7.55 16.65 17.47
N HIS A 68 -7.50 15.70 16.54
CA HIS A 68 -7.75 15.94 15.12
C HIS A 68 -8.85 15.03 14.56
N GLN A 69 -8.98 15.00 13.26
CA GLN A 69 -10.06 14.32 12.55
C GLN A 69 -9.98 12.78 12.55
N GLY A 70 -8.89 12.22 13.07
CA GLY A 70 -8.62 10.78 13.01
C GLY A 70 -9.72 9.90 13.60
N ALA A 71 -10.38 10.35 14.67
CA ALA A 71 -11.45 9.57 15.28
C ALA A 71 -12.69 9.41 14.38
N SER A 72 -13.03 10.43 13.58
CA SER A 72 -14.20 10.42 12.68
C SER A 72 -13.99 9.55 11.44
N ILE A 73 -12.74 9.35 11.04
CA ILE A 73 -12.38 8.59 9.83
C ILE A 73 -11.72 7.25 10.15
N TRP A 74 -11.72 6.87 11.43
CA TRP A 74 -11.04 5.64 11.89
C TRP A 74 -11.45 4.38 11.14
N ALA A 75 -12.73 4.26 10.80
CA ALA A 75 -13.28 3.09 10.11
C ALA A 75 -12.80 2.97 8.66
N ASP A 76 -12.33 4.06 8.07
CA ASP A 76 -11.91 4.12 6.67
C ASP A 76 -10.40 3.89 6.51
N LEU A 77 -9.63 4.03 7.61
CA LEU A 77 -8.17 3.85 7.59
C LEU A 77 -7.79 2.37 7.45
N GLN A 78 -6.76 2.11 6.65
CA GLN A 78 -6.22 0.78 6.43
C GLN A 78 -4.69 0.76 6.56
N VAL A 79 -4.14 -0.38 6.99
CA VAL A 79 -2.70 -0.61 6.93
C VAL A 79 -2.27 -0.60 5.47
N GLY A 80 -1.20 0.15 5.16
CA GLY A 80 -0.73 0.38 3.80
C GLY A 80 -1.26 1.67 3.17
N ASP A 81 -2.18 2.39 3.82
CA ASP A 81 -2.64 3.68 3.32
C ASP A 81 -1.50 4.68 3.28
N ARG A 82 -1.40 5.39 2.14
CA ARG A 82 -0.44 6.46 1.93
C ARG A 82 -0.81 7.69 2.73
N LEU A 83 0.16 8.23 3.46
CA LEU A 83 0.06 9.46 4.20
C LEU A 83 0.84 10.58 3.51
N ARG A 84 0.30 11.78 3.58
CA ARG A 84 0.95 12.99 3.11
C ARG A 84 1.63 13.70 4.27
N LEU A 85 2.87 14.10 4.06
CA LEU A 85 3.65 14.89 5.00
C LEU A 85 3.67 16.35 4.56
N VAL A 86 3.32 17.25 5.46
CA VAL A 86 3.24 18.69 5.17
C VAL A 86 4.08 19.45 6.17
N ARG A 87 5.06 20.18 5.68
CA ARG A 87 5.92 21.04 6.49
C ARG A 87 5.16 22.27 6.99
N GLU A 88 5.24 22.55 8.29
CA GLU A 88 4.66 23.74 8.92
C GLU A 88 5.74 24.59 9.62
N PRO A 89 6.55 25.37 8.89
CA PRO A 89 7.65 26.15 9.48
C PRO A 89 7.17 27.26 10.43
N GLU A 90 5.93 27.73 10.23
CA GLU A 90 5.32 28.81 11.04
C GLU A 90 4.46 28.26 12.19
N ASN A 91 4.61 26.96 12.53
CA ASN A 91 3.87 26.36 13.62
C ASN A 91 4.31 26.98 14.96
N ALA A 92 3.35 27.56 15.70
CA ALA A 92 3.63 28.31 16.95
C ALA A 92 4.23 27.44 18.07
N TYR A 93 4.11 26.13 17.98
CA TYR A 93 4.58 25.20 19.01
C TYR A 93 5.88 24.49 18.66
N ASP A 94 6.16 24.34 17.36
CA ASP A 94 7.33 23.63 16.87
C ASP A 94 7.69 24.07 15.45
N GLU A 95 8.80 24.81 15.32
CA GLU A 95 9.32 25.25 14.01
C GLU A 95 9.67 24.11 13.06
N ARG A 96 9.89 22.89 13.59
CA ARG A 96 10.15 21.66 12.82
C ARG A 96 8.90 20.82 12.62
N ALA A 97 7.71 21.34 12.88
CA ALA A 97 6.47 20.60 12.75
C ALA A 97 6.30 20.02 11.35
N VAL A 98 5.97 18.74 11.30
CA VAL A 98 5.59 18.02 10.10
C VAL A 98 4.21 17.41 10.35
N ARG A 99 3.20 17.96 9.66
CA ARG A 99 1.83 17.50 9.74
C ARG A 99 1.64 16.22 8.94
N VAL A 100 0.89 15.29 9.49
CA VAL A 100 0.52 14.01 8.87
C VAL A 100 -0.94 14.06 8.46
N GLU A 101 -1.20 13.82 7.17
CA GLU A 101 -2.53 13.84 6.58
C GLU A 101 -2.83 12.52 5.88
N TRP A 102 -4.08 12.08 5.96
CA TRP A 102 -4.65 11.04 5.13
C TRP A 102 -5.70 11.66 4.22
N GLN A 103 -5.47 11.57 2.90
CA GLN A 103 -6.28 12.31 1.91
C GLN A 103 -6.30 13.81 2.24
N THR A 104 -7.44 14.35 2.68
CA THR A 104 -7.64 15.75 3.09
C THR A 104 -7.77 15.92 4.61
N HIS A 105 -7.67 14.82 5.38
CA HIS A 105 -7.89 14.81 6.81
C HIS A 105 -6.58 14.86 7.58
N LYS A 106 -6.47 15.83 8.48
CA LYS A 106 -5.35 15.91 9.40
C LYS A 106 -5.47 14.83 10.46
N LEU A 107 -4.46 13.95 10.54
CA LEU A 107 -4.37 12.93 11.57
C LEU A 107 -3.60 13.39 12.81
N GLY A 108 -2.60 14.26 12.62
CA GLY A 108 -1.72 14.72 13.67
C GLY A 108 -0.39 15.20 13.13
N TYR A 109 0.69 14.87 13.85
CA TYR A 109 2.05 15.27 13.51
C TYR A 109 3.05 14.13 13.70
N VAL A 110 4.20 14.25 13.05
CA VAL A 110 5.38 13.48 13.43
C VAL A 110 5.80 13.92 14.85
N PRO A 111 6.12 13.01 15.78
CA PRO A 111 6.52 13.37 17.13
C PRO A 111 7.69 14.34 17.16
N ARG A 112 7.64 15.35 18.02
CA ARG A 112 8.64 16.43 18.08
C ARG A 112 10.07 15.94 18.29
N HIS A 113 10.26 14.84 19.02
CA HIS A 113 11.59 14.27 19.26
C HIS A 113 12.14 13.46 18.07
N GLU A 114 11.31 13.20 17.06
CA GLU A 114 11.63 12.38 15.87
C GLU A 114 11.53 13.16 14.56
N ASN A 115 11.07 14.43 14.58
CA ASN A 115 10.74 15.16 13.37
C ASN A 115 11.94 15.86 12.69
N ALA A 116 13.07 15.98 13.37
CA ALA A 116 14.22 16.75 12.87
C ALA A 116 14.72 16.29 11.51
N ALA A 117 14.94 14.98 11.33
CA ALA A 117 15.45 14.43 10.08
C ALA A 117 14.44 14.62 8.94
N VAL A 118 13.16 14.31 9.21
CA VAL A 118 12.09 14.46 8.21
C VAL A 118 11.88 15.92 7.81
N CYS A 119 11.90 16.85 8.77
CA CYS A 119 11.84 18.27 8.54
C CYS A 119 12.95 18.71 7.58
N HIS A 120 14.22 18.36 7.85
CA HIS A 120 15.34 18.72 7.00
C HIS A 120 15.26 18.14 5.59
N LEU A 121 14.79 16.91 5.43
CA LEU A 121 14.61 16.33 4.11
C LEU A 121 13.54 17.06 3.30
N LEU A 122 12.41 17.39 3.93
CA LEU A 122 11.33 18.16 3.29
C LEU A 122 11.78 19.58 2.93
N ASP A 123 12.55 20.25 3.82
CA ASP A 123 13.09 21.60 3.57
C ASP A 123 14.10 21.62 2.41
N ARG A 124 14.76 20.48 2.12
CA ARG A 124 15.64 20.31 0.96
C ARG A 124 14.90 19.90 -0.32
N GLY A 125 13.59 19.69 -0.25
CA GLY A 125 12.78 19.25 -1.37
C GLY A 125 12.93 17.77 -1.71
N GLU A 126 13.45 16.96 -0.79
CA GLU A 126 13.56 15.52 -0.98
C GLU A 126 12.17 14.85 -0.99
N SER A 127 12.02 13.79 -1.76
CA SER A 127 10.77 13.05 -1.83
C SER A 127 10.63 12.11 -0.64
N VAL A 128 9.88 12.54 0.37
CA VAL A 128 9.57 11.74 1.56
C VAL A 128 8.12 11.29 1.50
N THR A 129 7.91 9.99 1.63
CA THR A 129 6.58 9.38 1.66
C THR A 129 6.35 8.67 3.00
N ALA A 130 5.10 8.39 3.32
CA ALA A 130 4.75 7.68 4.53
C ALA A 130 3.56 6.75 4.30
N ASP A 131 3.56 5.60 4.96
CA ASP A 131 2.49 4.62 4.88
C ASP A 131 2.12 4.12 6.28
N ILE A 132 0.83 3.85 6.53
CA ILE A 132 0.36 3.28 7.78
C ILE A 132 0.86 1.84 7.91
N THR A 133 1.56 1.53 8.99
CA THR A 133 2.10 0.19 9.25
C THR A 133 1.27 -0.59 10.28
N THR A 134 0.60 0.12 11.19
CA THR A 134 -0.21 -0.53 12.23
C THR A 134 -1.42 0.34 12.57
N LEU A 135 -2.58 -0.30 12.69
CA LEU A 135 -3.81 0.27 13.23
C LEU A 135 -4.26 -0.61 14.40
N LYS A 136 -4.45 -0.01 15.56
CA LYS A 136 -4.84 -0.73 16.78
C LYS A 136 -5.90 0.05 17.54
N LEU A 137 -6.98 -0.61 17.92
CA LEU A 137 -7.91 -0.04 18.89
C LEU A 137 -7.24 -0.03 20.26
N SER A 138 -6.85 1.15 20.73
CA SER A 138 -6.21 1.35 22.02
C SER A 138 -6.80 2.58 22.73
N ASN A 139 -6.83 2.54 24.05
CA ASN A 139 -7.15 3.71 24.86
C ASN A 139 -5.98 4.71 24.88
N ASP A 140 -4.76 4.24 24.65
CA ASP A 140 -3.61 5.11 24.47
C ASP A 140 -3.56 5.60 23.01
N PRO A 141 -3.68 6.92 22.78
CA PRO A 141 -3.61 7.50 21.45
C PRO A 141 -2.30 7.23 20.70
N TRP A 142 -1.20 7.06 21.44
CA TRP A 142 0.12 6.79 20.87
C TRP A 142 0.25 5.39 20.27
N ASP A 143 -0.57 4.46 20.76
CA ASP A 143 -0.59 3.08 20.26
C ASP A 143 -1.53 2.88 19.06
N ARG A 144 -2.37 3.87 18.73
CA ARG A 144 -3.44 3.69 17.76
C ARG A 144 -2.94 3.54 16.34
N ILE A 145 -2.03 4.42 15.93
CA ILE A 145 -1.48 4.44 14.57
C ILE A 145 0.04 4.49 14.64
N GLN A 146 0.66 3.53 13.95
CA GLN A 146 2.08 3.58 13.62
C GLN A 146 2.21 3.75 12.11
N PHE A 147 3.18 4.54 11.67
CA PHE A 147 3.49 4.72 10.26
C PHE A 147 4.99 4.67 10.03
N ALA A 148 5.38 4.27 8.84
CA ALA A 148 6.77 4.30 8.39
C ALA A 148 6.99 5.43 7.40
N LEU A 149 8.17 6.01 7.46
CA LEU A 149 8.63 7.09 6.59
C LEU A 149 9.70 6.56 5.65
N TYR A 150 9.62 6.95 4.38
CA TYR A 150 10.52 6.49 3.33
C TYR A 150 11.07 7.68 2.55
N LEU A 151 12.36 7.59 2.25
CA LEU A 151 13.02 8.44 1.25
C LEU A 151 12.97 7.73 -0.10
N THR A 152 12.44 8.40 -1.11
CA THR A 152 12.46 7.91 -2.48
C THR A 152 13.73 8.40 -3.17
N VAL A 153 14.57 7.49 -3.67
CA VAL A 153 15.86 7.75 -4.34
C VAL A 153 15.88 7.14 -5.74
#